data_19dececec7536c3fd57418d8fe81d4e9
#
_entry.id   19dececec7536c3fd57418d8fe81d4e9
#
_cell.length_a   1.000
_cell.length_b   1.000
_cell.length_c   1.000
_cell.angle_alpha   90.00
_cell.angle_beta   90.00
_cell.angle_gamma   90.00
#
_symmetry.space_group_name_H-M   'P 1'
#
loop_
_entity.id
_entity.type
_entity.pdbx_description
1 polymer ?
#
loop_
_entity_poly.entity_id
_entity_poly.type
_entity_poly.pdbx_seq_one_letter_code
_entity_poly.pdbx_strand_id
1 'polypeptide(L)'
;ELYTPLQDNTLPVTLNKYRYVYQWRDEIEIEDESFEDELFNYLYSQILVANTCLDALNRGLEGTPEEQDILRGQALFHRAFSYLMLANVYAVPYDMATPETLCVPLKTDPTPSLQPYNRATFAEVYEQIDKDIVEGLKVLKGKDTGNYYYIGYDAMLFVAMRKALYTNDFDAAIEYGLS
;
A
#
# COMPACT_ATOMS: atom_id res chain seq x y z
N GLU A 1 2.35 -30.84 24.93
CA GLU A 1 0.88 -30.77 25.15
C GLU A 1 0.27 -30.16 23.91
N LEU A 2 -0.50 -30.94 23.20
CA LEU A 2 -1.18 -30.51 21.98
C LEU A 2 -2.29 -29.52 22.37
N TYR A 3 -2.22 -28.32 21.82
CA TYR A 3 -3.25 -27.30 21.94
C TYR A 3 -4.59 -27.87 21.47
N THR A 4 -5.51 -28.08 22.39
CA THR A 4 -6.90 -28.44 22.07
C THR A 4 -7.60 -27.15 21.63
N PRO A 5 -8.13 -27.05 20.40
CA PRO A 5 -8.87 -25.87 19.99
C PRO A 5 -10.07 -25.70 20.94
N LEU A 6 -10.17 -24.57 21.58
CA LEU A 6 -11.34 -24.20 22.36
C LEU A 6 -12.56 -24.18 21.40
N GLN A 7 -13.42 -25.19 21.54
CA GLN A 7 -14.75 -25.20 20.92
C GLN A 7 -15.67 -24.30 21.75
N ASP A 8 -15.33 -23.02 21.83
CA ASP A 8 -16.16 -22.09 22.57
C ASP A 8 -16.79 -21.08 21.61
N ASN A 9 -18.09 -21.29 21.35
CA ASN A 9 -18.94 -20.35 20.63
C ASN A 9 -19.17 -19.04 21.39
N THR A 10 -18.46 -18.82 22.52
CA THR A 10 -18.57 -17.62 23.37
C THR A 10 -17.47 -16.59 23.12
N LEU A 11 -16.51 -16.86 22.21
CA LEU A 11 -15.50 -15.87 21.87
C LEU A 11 -16.14 -14.66 21.17
N PRO A 12 -15.70 -13.43 21.51
CA PRO A 12 -16.16 -12.25 20.80
C PRO A 12 -16.01 -12.42 19.28
N VAL A 13 -16.95 -11.91 18.51
CA VAL A 13 -17.00 -11.99 17.03
C VAL A 13 -15.64 -11.58 16.40
N THR A 14 -14.96 -10.61 17.00
CA THR A 14 -13.62 -10.16 16.60
C THR A 14 -12.53 -11.23 16.71
N LEU A 15 -12.61 -12.14 17.70
CA LEU A 15 -11.64 -13.24 17.84
C LEU A 15 -11.96 -14.41 16.90
N ASN A 16 -13.24 -14.64 16.61
CA ASN A 16 -13.64 -15.64 15.60
C ASN A 16 -13.15 -15.26 14.19
N LYS A 17 -13.14 -13.96 13.87
CA LYS A 17 -12.69 -13.43 12.59
C LYS A 17 -11.26 -13.84 12.22
N TYR A 18 -10.36 -13.87 13.21
CA TYR A 18 -8.95 -14.23 12.96
C TYR A 18 -8.65 -15.72 13.17
N ARG A 19 -9.63 -16.51 13.61
CA ARG A 19 -9.43 -17.94 13.92
C ARG A 19 -8.94 -18.72 12.71
N TYR A 20 -9.54 -18.50 11.55
CA TYR A 20 -9.19 -19.23 10.32
C TYR A 20 -7.81 -18.80 9.80
N VAL A 21 -7.47 -17.53 9.89
CA VAL A 21 -6.13 -17.01 9.55
C VAL A 21 -5.08 -17.63 10.49
N TYR A 22 -5.35 -17.66 11.79
CA TYR A 22 -4.46 -18.26 12.78
C TYR A 22 -4.28 -19.77 12.58
N GLN A 23 -5.31 -20.46 12.08
CA GLN A 23 -5.29 -21.89 11.81
C GLN A 23 -4.72 -22.24 10.43
N TRP A 24 -4.28 -21.26 9.64
CA TRP A 24 -3.73 -21.45 8.28
C TRP A 24 -4.67 -22.29 7.40
N ARG A 25 -5.97 -22.03 7.45
CA ARG A 25 -6.94 -22.71 6.60
C ARG A 25 -6.88 -22.19 5.17
N ASP A 26 -7.07 -23.08 4.20
CA ASP A 26 -7.09 -22.74 2.76
C ASP A 26 -8.26 -21.81 2.40
N GLU A 27 -9.36 -21.90 3.15
CA GLU A 27 -10.53 -21.03 2.98
C GLU A 27 -10.81 -20.29 4.30
N ILE A 28 -10.94 -19.00 4.21
CA ILE A 28 -11.48 -18.18 5.27
C ILE A 28 -13.00 -18.25 5.10
N GLU A 29 -13.63 -19.27 5.68
CA GLU A 29 -15.10 -19.35 5.73
C GLU A 29 -15.63 -18.17 6.54
N ILE A 30 -16.20 -17.23 5.83
CA ILE A 30 -16.88 -16.08 6.41
C ILE A 30 -18.36 -16.36 6.28
N GLU A 31 -18.94 -16.99 7.32
CA GLU A 31 -20.39 -17.21 7.41
C GLU A 31 -21.17 -15.92 7.68
N ASP A 32 -20.46 -14.80 7.88
CA ASP A 32 -21.06 -13.51 8.24
C ASP A 32 -21.04 -12.56 7.05
N GLU A 33 -22.23 -12.23 6.51
CA GLU A 33 -22.42 -11.25 5.45
C GLU A 33 -21.89 -9.84 5.81
N SER A 34 -21.55 -9.60 7.09
CA SER A 34 -20.97 -8.36 7.60
C SER A 34 -19.44 -8.33 7.55
N PHE A 35 -18.78 -9.34 6.97
CA PHE A 35 -17.32 -9.34 6.88
C PHE A 35 -16.82 -8.22 5.96
N GLU A 36 -16.14 -7.28 6.56
CA GLU A 36 -15.34 -6.29 5.83
C GLU A 36 -13.86 -6.66 5.93
N ASP A 37 -13.18 -6.67 4.78
CA ASP A 37 -11.73 -6.81 4.77
C ASP A 37 -11.10 -5.49 5.23
N GLU A 38 -10.76 -5.44 6.53
CA GLU A 38 -10.22 -4.23 7.16
C GLU A 38 -8.91 -3.79 6.53
N LEU A 39 -8.05 -4.72 6.11
CA LEU A 39 -6.77 -4.38 5.49
C LEU A 39 -6.99 -3.74 4.12
N PHE A 40 -7.88 -4.34 3.30
CA PHE A 40 -8.24 -3.80 1.99
C PHE A 40 -8.80 -2.38 2.11
N ASN A 41 -9.80 -2.23 2.98
CA ASN A 41 -10.44 -0.93 3.23
C ASN A 41 -9.46 0.11 3.80
N TYR A 42 -8.60 -0.30 4.73
CA TYR A 42 -7.55 0.57 5.28
C TYR A 42 -6.59 1.07 4.20
N LEU A 43 -6.05 0.18 3.36
CA LEU A 43 -5.10 0.55 2.32
C LEU A 43 -5.73 1.48 1.28
N TYR A 44 -6.98 1.23 0.85
CA TYR A 44 -7.68 2.14 -0.05
C TYR A 44 -8.04 3.48 0.60
N SER A 45 -8.30 3.51 1.92
CA SER A 45 -8.49 4.78 2.64
C SER A 45 -7.20 5.61 2.65
N GLN A 46 -6.03 4.98 2.83
CA GLN A 46 -4.74 5.66 2.73
C GLN A 46 -4.49 6.21 1.31
N ILE A 47 -4.84 5.45 0.28
CA ILE A 47 -4.76 5.90 -1.12
C ILE A 47 -5.67 7.11 -1.36
N LEU A 48 -6.88 7.10 -0.83
CA LEU A 48 -7.81 8.24 -0.96
C LEU A 48 -7.26 9.50 -0.30
N VAL A 49 -6.72 9.37 0.91
CA VAL A 49 -6.08 10.49 1.63
C VAL A 49 -4.88 11.02 0.84
N ALA A 50 -4.00 10.14 0.34
CA ALA A 50 -2.86 10.53 -0.48
C ALA A 50 -3.29 11.25 -1.76
N ASN A 51 -4.28 10.72 -2.49
CA ASN A 51 -4.82 11.37 -3.69
C ASN A 51 -5.42 12.75 -3.39
N THR A 52 -6.15 12.88 -2.26
CA THR A 52 -6.73 14.15 -1.83
C THR A 52 -5.65 15.19 -1.53
N CYS A 53 -4.58 14.76 -0.84
CA CYS A 53 -3.44 15.61 -0.54
C CYS A 53 -2.72 16.07 -1.83
N LEU A 54 -2.44 15.15 -2.74
CA LEU A 54 -1.78 15.47 -4.03
C LEU A 54 -2.64 16.40 -4.89
N ASP A 55 -3.95 16.20 -4.92
CA ASP A 55 -4.88 17.08 -5.64
C ASP A 55 -4.91 18.48 -5.03
N ALA A 56 -4.94 18.61 -3.69
CA ALA A 56 -4.89 19.90 -3.01
C ALA A 56 -3.57 20.64 -3.32
N LEU A 57 -2.44 19.96 -3.31
CA LEU A 57 -1.14 20.53 -3.69
C LEU A 57 -1.12 21.00 -5.15
N ASN A 58 -1.74 20.24 -6.06
CA ASN A 58 -1.83 20.60 -7.47
C ASN A 58 -2.76 21.79 -7.73
N ARG A 59 -3.74 22.02 -6.85
CA ARG A 59 -4.64 23.19 -6.88
C ARG A 59 -4.04 24.43 -6.22
N GLY A 60 -2.83 24.34 -5.68
CA GLY A 60 -2.14 25.47 -5.06
C GLY A 60 -2.43 25.62 -3.57
N LEU A 61 -2.37 24.49 -2.83
CA LEU A 61 -2.41 24.51 -1.37
C LEU A 61 -1.35 25.50 -0.84
N GLU A 62 -1.74 26.37 0.09
CA GLU A 62 -0.85 27.34 0.71
C GLU A 62 0.24 26.66 1.54
N GLY A 63 1.45 27.24 1.50
CA GLY A 63 2.61 26.74 2.21
C GLY A 63 3.91 27.11 1.49
N THR A 64 5.02 26.97 2.19
CA THR A 64 6.33 27.14 1.57
C THR A 64 6.61 26.02 0.57
N PRO A 65 7.46 26.24 -0.45
CA PRO A 65 7.85 25.18 -1.38
C PRO A 65 8.40 23.93 -0.67
N GLU A 66 9.14 24.11 0.43
CA GLU A 66 9.67 23.02 1.21
C GLU A 66 8.60 22.19 1.91
N GLU A 67 7.62 22.85 2.55
CA GLU A 67 6.48 22.17 3.17
C GLU A 67 5.64 21.42 2.13
N GLN A 68 5.44 22.02 0.95
CA GLN A 68 4.71 21.38 -0.15
C GLN A 68 5.47 20.15 -0.69
N ASP A 69 6.80 20.21 -0.81
CA ASP A 69 7.64 19.09 -1.23
C ASP A 69 7.58 17.95 -0.22
N ILE A 70 7.73 18.24 1.07
CA ILE A 70 7.63 17.24 2.15
C ILE A 70 6.26 16.58 2.13
N LEU A 71 5.18 17.37 2.10
CA LEU A 71 3.81 16.84 2.08
C LEU A 71 3.54 15.99 0.83
N ARG A 72 4.03 16.42 -0.33
CA ARG A 72 3.97 15.65 -1.58
C ARG A 72 4.69 14.32 -1.44
N GLY A 73 5.91 14.32 -0.95
CA GLY A 73 6.69 13.11 -0.76
C GLY A 73 6.03 12.12 0.20
N GLN A 74 5.45 12.61 1.29
CA GLN A 74 4.69 11.78 2.25
C GLN A 74 3.43 11.17 1.62
N ALA A 75 2.67 11.95 0.85
CA ALA A 75 1.50 11.44 0.14
C ALA A 75 1.87 10.38 -0.90
N LEU A 76 2.95 10.60 -1.66
CA LEU A 76 3.47 9.63 -2.63
C LEU A 76 3.94 8.34 -1.96
N PHE A 77 4.61 8.45 -0.79
CA PHE A 77 4.98 7.28 0.00
C PHE A 77 3.77 6.44 0.40
N HIS A 78 2.74 7.06 0.98
CA HIS A 78 1.55 6.34 1.40
C HIS A 78 0.85 5.66 0.24
N ARG A 79 0.79 6.30 -0.94
CA ARG A 79 0.17 5.72 -2.12
C ARG A 79 0.98 4.56 -2.68
N ALA A 80 2.29 4.73 -2.86
CA ALA A 80 3.19 3.68 -3.34
C ALA A 80 3.19 2.47 -2.41
N PHE A 81 3.33 2.68 -1.11
CA PHE A 81 3.34 1.61 -0.11
C PHE A 81 2.01 0.87 -0.06
N SER A 82 0.88 1.59 -0.09
CA SER A 82 -0.44 0.97 -0.07
C SER A 82 -0.69 0.11 -1.31
N TYR A 83 -0.32 0.58 -2.51
CA TYR A 83 -0.42 -0.23 -3.73
C TYR A 83 0.51 -1.43 -3.72
N LEU A 84 1.74 -1.28 -3.23
CA LEU A 84 2.67 -2.39 -3.09
C LEU A 84 2.11 -3.47 -2.14
N MET A 85 1.52 -3.07 -1.02
CA MET A 85 0.88 -4.00 -0.08
C MET A 85 -0.36 -4.66 -0.69
N LEU A 86 -1.23 -3.90 -1.36
CA LEU A 86 -2.40 -4.44 -2.05
C LEU A 86 -2.01 -5.47 -3.11
N ALA A 87 -1.01 -5.17 -3.93
CA ALA A 87 -0.52 -6.09 -4.96
C ALA A 87 0.02 -7.39 -4.36
N ASN A 88 0.77 -7.32 -3.25
CA ASN A 88 1.35 -8.51 -2.63
C ASN A 88 0.34 -9.38 -1.87
N VAL A 89 -0.75 -8.79 -1.35
CA VAL A 89 -1.74 -9.53 -0.55
C VAL A 89 -2.91 -10.02 -1.40
N TYR A 90 -3.36 -9.23 -2.38
CA TYR A 90 -4.61 -9.48 -3.11
C TYR A 90 -4.44 -9.84 -4.58
N ALA A 91 -3.22 -9.88 -5.09
CA ALA A 91 -2.93 -10.35 -6.43
C ALA A 91 -2.08 -11.63 -6.39
N VAL A 92 -1.85 -12.24 -7.55
CA VAL A 92 -0.92 -13.37 -7.65
C VAL A 92 0.52 -12.89 -7.39
N PRO A 93 1.43 -13.77 -6.94
CA PRO A 93 2.84 -13.41 -6.78
C PRO A 93 3.43 -12.80 -8.06
N TYR A 94 4.34 -11.84 -7.92
CA TYR A 94 4.91 -11.11 -9.05
C TYR A 94 5.61 -12.00 -10.08
N ASP A 95 6.30 -13.04 -9.64
CA ASP A 95 7.00 -14.03 -10.47
C ASP A 95 6.06 -14.94 -11.28
N MET A 96 4.79 -15.02 -10.87
CA MET A 96 3.72 -15.77 -11.57
C MET A 96 2.85 -14.87 -12.47
N ALA A 97 3.06 -13.55 -12.42
CA ALA A 97 2.28 -12.58 -13.17
C ALA A 97 2.93 -12.28 -14.53
N THR A 98 2.09 -11.92 -15.50
CA THR A 98 2.51 -11.22 -16.72
C THR A 98 2.12 -9.74 -16.61
N PRO A 99 2.65 -8.86 -17.46
CA PRO A 99 2.25 -7.44 -17.46
C PRO A 99 0.73 -7.23 -17.58
N GLU A 100 0.02 -8.12 -18.28
CA GLU A 100 -1.41 -8.06 -18.56
C GLU A 100 -2.26 -8.74 -17.48
N THR A 101 -1.65 -9.49 -16.57
CA THR A 101 -2.37 -10.14 -15.46
C THR A 101 -3.07 -9.09 -14.61
N LEU A 102 -4.34 -9.36 -14.23
CA LEU A 102 -5.09 -8.43 -13.37
C LEU A 102 -4.52 -8.41 -11.96
N CYS A 103 -4.23 -7.21 -11.49
CA CYS A 103 -3.70 -6.94 -10.16
C CYS A 103 -4.82 -6.45 -9.22
N VAL A 104 -4.85 -5.19 -8.87
CA VAL A 104 -5.84 -4.55 -8.00
C VAL A 104 -6.45 -3.33 -8.68
N PRO A 105 -7.61 -2.82 -8.24
CA PRO A 105 -8.14 -1.56 -8.77
C PRO A 105 -7.16 -0.41 -8.58
N LEU A 106 -6.86 0.32 -9.67
CA LEU A 106 -5.98 1.47 -9.65
C LEU A 106 -6.80 2.76 -9.63
N LYS A 107 -6.60 3.58 -8.60
CA LYS A 107 -7.26 4.88 -8.42
C LYS A 107 -6.22 5.94 -8.05
N THR A 108 -6.09 6.96 -8.88
CA THR A 108 -5.09 8.02 -8.72
C THR A 108 -5.68 9.42 -8.52
N ASP A 109 -7.00 9.50 -8.40
CA ASP A 109 -7.75 10.73 -8.13
C ASP A 109 -8.63 10.60 -6.87
N PRO A 110 -8.98 11.70 -6.19
CA PRO A 110 -9.81 11.68 -4.98
C PRO A 110 -11.31 11.58 -5.24
N THR A 111 -11.75 11.55 -6.51
CA THR A 111 -13.17 11.64 -6.85
C THR A 111 -13.90 10.34 -6.46
N PRO A 112 -14.92 10.37 -5.60
CA PRO A 112 -15.72 9.18 -5.32
C PRO A 112 -16.44 8.70 -6.57
N SER A 113 -16.51 7.37 -6.75
CA SER A 113 -17.32 6.75 -7.79
C SER A 113 -18.35 5.82 -7.17
N LEU A 114 -19.58 5.89 -7.66
CA LEU A 114 -20.64 4.94 -7.32
C LEU A 114 -20.54 3.64 -8.13
N GLN A 115 -19.68 3.62 -9.16
CA GLN A 115 -19.46 2.43 -9.98
C GLN A 115 -18.31 1.60 -9.41
N PRO A 116 -18.41 0.27 -9.46
CA PRO A 116 -17.30 -0.61 -9.11
C PRO A 116 -16.06 -0.29 -9.96
N TYR A 117 -14.89 -0.31 -9.33
CA TYR A 117 -13.62 -0.18 -10.05
C TYR A 117 -13.20 -1.52 -10.61
N ASN A 118 -12.82 -1.55 -11.88
CA ASN A 118 -12.17 -2.70 -12.47
C ASN A 118 -10.75 -2.86 -11.93
N ARG A 119 -10.27 -4.10 -11.87
CA ARG A 119 -8.86 -4.37 -11.56
C ARG A 119 -8.00 -3.86 -12.73
N ALA A 120 -6.93 -3.16 -12.40
CA ALA A 120 -5.89 -2.78 -13.33
C ALA A 120 -4.92 -3.94 -13.56
N THR A 121 -4.09 -3.85 -14.56
CA THR A 121 -3.03 -4.82 -14.85
C THR A 121 -1.83 -4.65 -13.90
N PHE A 122 -0.99 -5.67 -13.81
CA PHE A 122 0.27 -5.58 -13.08
C PHE A 122 1.15 -4.44 -13.61
N ALA A 123 1.25 -4.31 -14.93
CA ALA A 123 2.01 -3.24 -15.55
C ALA A 123 1.55 -1.86 -15.09
N GLU A 124 0.23 -1.59 -15.11
CA GLU A 124 -0.34 -0.29 -14.71
C GLU A 124 -0.10 0.01 -13.21
N VAL A 125 -0.31 -0.99 -12.34
CA VAL A 125 -0.12 -0.80 -10.89
C VAL A 125 1.33 -0.57 -10.53
N TYR A 126 2.25 -1.39 -11.07
CA TYR A 126 3.68 -1.25 -10.77
C TYR A 126 4.28 0.00 -11.42
N GLU A 127 3.82 0.42 -12.61
CA GLU A 127 4.19 1.71 -13.20
C GLU A 127 3.78 2.88 -12.29
N GLN A 128 2.60 2.82 -11.69
CA GLN A 128 2.16 3.86 -10.74
C GLN A 128 3.01 3.86 -9.47
N ILE A 129 3.34 2.68 -8.92
CA ILE A 129 4.24 2.55 -7.76
C ILE A 129 5.60 3.18 -8.10
N ASP A 130 6.17 2.89 -9.26
CA ASP A 130 7.45 3.43 -9.70
C ASP A 130 7.42 4.96 -9.88
N LYS A 131 6.36 5.50 -10.48
CA LYS A 131 6.16 6.95 -10.59
C LYS A 131 6.16 7.63 -9.22
N ASP A 132 5.43 7.06 -8.27
CA ASP A 132 5.32 7.60 -6.92
C ASP A 132 6.67 7.53 -6.18
N ILE A 133 7.41 6.44 -6.30
CA ILE A 133 8.74 6.28 -5.71
C ILE A 133 9.73 7.29 -6.29
N VAL A 134 9.82 7.40 -7.63
CA VAL A 134 10.76 8.28 -8.30
C VAL A 134 10.49 9.75 -7.94
N GLU A 135 9.24 10.18 -8.01
CA GLU A 135 8.87 11.55 -7.64
C GLU A 135 9.08 11.79 -6.14
N GLY A 136 8.70 10.85 -5.28
CA GLY A 136 8.89 10.95 -3.83
C GLY A 136 10.35 11.06 -3.44
N LEU A 137 11.24 10.24 -4.01
CA LEU A 137 12.69 10.34 -3.80
C LEU A 137 13.23 11.71 -4.25
N LYS A 138 12.74 12.23 -5.37
CA LYS A 138 13.16 13.52 -5.89
C LYS A 138 12.79 14.66 -4.94
N VAL A 139 11.55 14.72 -4.47
CA VAL A 139 11.07 15.85 -3.66
C VAL A 139 11.53 15.78 -2.20
N LEU A 140 11.79 14.57 -1.66
CA LEU A 140 12.25 14.38 -0.29
C LEU A 140 13.77 14.49 -0.13
N LYS A 141 14.54 14.44 -1.22
CA LYS A 141 16.01 14.45 -1.15
C LYS A 141 16.52 15.71 -0.46
N GLY A 142 17.25 15.50 0.64
CA GLY A 142 17.86 16.59 1.42
C GLY A 142 16.87 17.41 2.23
N LYS A 143 15.62 16.99 2.34
CA LYS A 143 14.62 17.65 3.20
C LYS A 143 14.70 17.14 4.62
N ASP A 144 14.60 18.08 5.59
CA ASP A 144 14.44 17.74 6.99
C ASP A 144 12.96 17.75 7.36
N THR A 145 12.44 16.60 7.75
CA THR A 145 11.04 16.48 8.20
C THR A 145 10.86 16.92 9.66
N GLY A 146 11.94 17.27 10.36
CA GLY A 146 11.92 17.78 11.73
C GLY A 146 11.61 16.73 12.80
N ASN A 147 11.21 15.51 12.42
CA ASN A 147 10.87 14.46 13.36
C ASN A 147 11.01 13.07 12.69
N TYR A 148 11.62 12.12 13.40
CA TYR A 148 11.79 10.72 12.96
C TYR A 148 10.48 9.95 12.76
N TYR A 149 9.37 10.45 13.30
CA TYR A 149 8.04 9.84 13.08
C TYR A 149 7.40 10.24 11.75
N TYR A 150 7.96 11.25 11.07
CA TYR A 150 7.48 11.65 9.75
C TYR A 150 8.26 10.93 8.65
N ILE A 151 7.54 10.63 7.58
CA ILE A 151 8.12 9.98 6.41
C ILE A 151 9.09 10.95 5.73
N GLY A 152 10.34 10.53 5.65
CA GLY A 152 11.42 11.23 4.98
C GLY A 152 11.97 10.45 3.79
N TYR A 153 13.13 10.91 3.29
CA TYR A 153 13.82 10.30 2.16
C TYR A 153 14.17 8.82 2.40
N ASP A 154 14.65 8.48 3.60
CA ASP A 154 15.05 7.11 3.96
C ASP A 154 13.86 6.15 3.94
N ALA A 155 12.69 6.60 4.36
CA ALA A 155 11.48 5.79 4.30
C ALA A 155 11.08 5.48 2.85
N MET A 156 11.23 6.44 1.93
CA MET A 156 10.97 6.23 0.51
C MET A 156 12.00 5.28 -0.12
N LEU A 157 13.28 5.38 0.25
CA LEU A 157 14.31 4.41 -0.16
C LEU A 157 13.97 3.00 0.31
N PHE A 158 13.46 2.86 1.54
CA PHE A 158 13.02 1.57 2.04
C PHE A 158 11.88 0.95 1.21
N VAL A 159 10.90 1.74 0.77
CA VAL A 159 9.82 1.25 -0.11
C VAL A 159 10.37 0.88 -1.49
N ALA A 160 11.28 1.68 -2.04
CA ALA A 160 11.95 1.39 -3.31
C ALA A 160 12.73 0.07 -3.25
N MET A 161 13.54 -0.12 -2.20
CA MET A 161 14.29 -1.35 -1.96
C MET A 161 13.34 -2.56 -1.80
N ARG A 162 12.28 -2.40 -1.02
CA ARG A 162 11.29 -3.47 -0.81
C ARG A 162 10.57 -3.85 -2.09
N LYS A 163 10.17 -2.87 -2.91
CA LYS A 163 9.59 -3.12 -4.24
C LYS A 163 10.56 -3.90 -5.11
N ALA A 164 11.83 -3.48 -5.18
CA ALA A 164 12.87 -4.15 -5.95
C ALA A 164 13.05 -5.61 -5.52
N LEU A 165 13.05 -5.91 -4.21
CA LEU A 165 13.09 -7.28 -3.69
C LEU A 165 11.89 -8.11 -4.17
N TYR A 166 10.68 -7.57 -4.13
CA TYR A 166 9.47 -8.27 -4.57
C TYR A 166 9.40 -8.51 -6.08
N THR A 167 10.11 -7.69 -6.87
CA THR A 167 10.22 -7.84 -8.32
C THR A 167 11.49 -8.60 -8.77
N ASN A 168 12.24 -9.18 -7.82
CA ASN A 168 13.51 -9.88 -8.04
C ASN A 168 14.61 -9.02 -8.68
N ASP A 169 14.51 -7.69 -8.58
CA ASP A 169 15.55 -6.74 -9.01
C ASP A 169 16.54 -6.50 -7.86
N PHE A 170 17.40 -7.49 -7.63
CA PHE A 170 18.34 -7.47 -6.52
C PHE A 170 19.40 -6.38 -6.66
N ASP A 171 19.78 -6.00 -7.88
CA ASP A 171 20.77 -4.94 -8.13
C ASP A 171 20.20 -3.59 -7.69
N ALA A 172 18.97 -3.28 -8.10
CA ALA A 172 18.28 -2.07 -7.63
C ALA A 172 18.03 -2.09 -6.11
N ALA A 173 17.71 -3.26 -5.53
CA ALA A 173 17.54 -3.37 -4.08
C ALA A 173 18.82 -3.04 -3.32
N ILE A 174 19.98 -3.48 -3.80
CA ILE A 174 21.29 -3.16 -3.23
C ILE A 174 21.59 -1.67 -3.38
N GLU A 175 21.35 -1.08 -4.56
CA GLU A 175 21.57 0.34 -4.81
C GLU A 175 20.75 1.22 -3.84
N TYR A 176 19.47 0.95 -3.69
CA TYR A 176 18.62 1.67 -2.74
C TYR A 176 19.03 1.46 -1.27
N GLY A 177 19.50 0.26 -0.93
CA GLY A 177 19.93 -0.05 0.43
C GLY A 177 21.28 0.58 0.82
N LEU A 178 22.08 1.02 -0.13
CA LEU A 178 23.38 1.66 0.08
C LEU A 178 23.32 3.20 -0.07
N SER A 179 22.17 3.74 -0.54
CA SER A 179 21.93 5.18 -0.76
C SER A 179 21.56 5.89 0.52
#